data_ed4c8667d4ccf4a48899a42a28167ba7
#
_entry.id   ed4c8667d4ccf4a48899a42a28167ba7
#
_cell.length_a   1.000
_cell.length_b   1.000
_cell.length_c   1.000
_cell.angle_alpha   90.00
_cell.angle_beta   90.00
_cell.angle_gamma   90.00
#
_symmetry.space_group_name_H-M   'P 1'
#
loop_
_entity.id
_entity.type
_entity.pdbx_description
1 polymer ?
#
loop_
_entity_poly.entity_id
_entity_poly.type
_entity_poly.pdbx_seq_one_letter_code
_entity_poly.pdbx_strand_id
1 'polypeptide(L)'
;MGIAGVSGIGSEAGASFAWSNAVNMETLVAAANADVAGMRYVANATIRGLLKGRPKIGTTYPVFMIEDNQLNGYPVEVTNQIAAGDMFFGDFTQVMMGEWGVLDILVDPYTGSSAGTVRIVAFQSVDVAVRHPVAFTLATSIT
;
A
#
# COMPACT_ATOMS: atom_id res chain seq x y z
N MET A 1 -7.98 1.98 11.77
CA MET A 1 -8.03 2.87 10.60
C MET A 1 -6.80 2.59 9.76
N GLY A 2 -6.91 2.35 8.46
CA GLY A 2 -5.74 2.04 7.62
C GLY A 2 -4.95 3.30 7.24
N ILE A 3 -3.76 3.12 6.64
CA ILE A 3 -2.87 4.21 6.20
C ILE A 3 -3.62 5.25 5.34
N ALA A 4 -4.49 4.81 4.42
CA ALA A 4 -5.28 5.69 3.55
C ALA A 4 -6.16 6.72 4.29
N GLY A 5 -6.55 6.44 5.52
CA GLY A 5 -7.42 7.31 6.32
C GLY A 5 -6.66 8.26 7.25
N VAL A 6 -5.33 8.26 7.23
CA VAL A 6 -4.51 9.12 8.09
C VAL A 6 -4.45 10.53 7.49
N SER A 7 -4.72 11.54 8.31
CA SER A 7 -4.59 12.95 7.88
C SER A 7 -3.14 13.34 7.66
N GLY A 8 -2.87 14.13 6.62
CA GLY A 8 -1.53 14.63 6.31
C GLY A 8 -0.75 13.78 5.29
N ILE A 9 -1.34 12.73 4.76
CA ILE A 9 -0.79 11.98 3.62
C ILE A 9 -0.94 12.83 2.35
N GLY A 10 0.10 12.84 1.50
CA GLY A 10 0.04 13.45 0.17
C GLY A 10 -1.01 12.77 -0.72
N SER A 11 -1.67 13.51 -1.58
CA SER A 11 -2.68 12.97 -2.49
C SER A 11 -2.33 13.28 -3.93
N GLU A 12 -2.46 12.26 -4.79
CA GLU A 12 -2.25 12.36 -6.24
C GLU A 12 -3.49 11.82 -6.97
N ALA A 13 -3.88 12.50 -8.05
CA ALA A 13 -4.99 12.05 -8.87
C ALA A 13 -4.54 10.89 -9.79
N GLY A 14 -5.26 9.77 -9.77
CA GLY A 14 -4.92 8.59 -10.57
C GLY A 14 -5.60 8.52 -11.94
N ALA A 15 -6.53 9.43 -12.23
CA ALA A 15 -7.19 9.46 -13.54
C ALA A 15 -6.16 9.69 -14.65
N SER A 16 -6.09 8.76 -15.62
CA SER A 16 -5.08 8.79 -16.69
C SER A 16 -3.64 8.83 -16.15
N PHE A 17 -3.34 8.01 -15.15
CA PHE A 17 -2.06 7.99 -14.45
C PHE A 17 -0.89 7.88 -15.43
N ALA A 18 -0.06 8.90 -15.51
CA ALA A 18 1.09 9.01 -16.41
C ALA A 18 2.40 8.99 -15.61
N TRP A 19 3.52 8.97 -16.32
CA TRP A 19 4.84 9.03 -15.69
C TRP A 19 5.02 10.25 -14.78
N SER A 20 4.45 11.40 -15.18
CA SER A 20 4.48 12.63 -14.38
C SER A 20 3.82 12.47 -13.02
N ASN A 21 2.74 11.68 -12.91
CA ASN A 21 2.07 11.42 -11.64
C ASN A 21 2.98 10.58 -10.70
N ALA A 22 3.70 9.58 -11.24
CA ALA A 22 4.64 8.81 -10.45
C ALA A 22 5.79 9.69 -9.90
N VAL A 23 6.34 10.59 -10.72
CA VAL A 23 7.35 11.57 -10.30
C VAL A 23 6.78 12.57 -9.29
N ASN A 24 5.53 13.00 -9.47
CA ASN A 24 4.87 13.91 -8.54
C ASN A 24 4.66 13.29 -7.15
N MET A 25 4.33 12.01 -7.08
CA MET A 25 4.22 11.29 -5.79
C MET A 25 5.54 11.34 -5.01
N GLU A 26 6.69 11.16 -5.66
CA GLU A 26 8.01 11.32 -5.05
C GLU A 26 8.25 12.77 -4.64
N THR A 27 7.96 13.71 -5.53
CA THR A 27 8.16 15.15 -5.29
C THR A 27 7.38 15.63 -4.06
N LEU A 28 6.15 15.16 -3.84
CA LEU A 28 5.35 15.50 -2.67
C LEU A 28 6.01 15.06 -1.36
N VAL A 29 6.61 13.86 -1.35
CA VAL A 29 7.33 13.36 -0.17
C VAL A 29 8.65 14.10 0.02
N ALA A 30 9.40 14.34 -1.05
CA ALA A 30 10.66 15.08 -1.00
C ALA A 30 10.47 16.54 -0.56
N ALA A 31 9.42 17.21 -1.05
CA ALA A 31 9.08 18.58 -0.65
C ALA A 31 8.75 18.70 0.85
N ALA A 32 8.26 17.63 1.45
CA ALA A 32 8.03 17.54 2.89
C ALA A 32 9.29 17.17 3.70
N ASN A 33 10.47 17.09 3.08
CA ASN A 33 11.74 16.62 3.66
C ASN A 33 11.62 15.22 4.29
N ALA A 34 10.79 14.37 3.71
CA ALA A 34 10.56 13.00 4.16
C ALA A 34 11.16 11.96 3.20
N ASP A 35 11.98 12.39 2.24
CA ASP A 35 12.70 11.53 1.31
C ASP A 35 13.84 10.82 2.05
N VAL A 36 13.71 9.50 2.18
CA VAL A 36 14.67 8.64 2.85
C VAL A 36 14.97 7.38 2.02
N ALA A 37 16.12 6.78 2.26
CA ALA A 37 16.45 5.50 1.63
C ALA A 37 15.46 4.40 2.07
N GLY A 38 14.96 3.62 1.12
CA GLY A 38 14.05 2.51 1.40
C GLY A 38 12.59 2.76 1.06
N MET A 39 12.28 3.89 0.45
CA MET A 39 10.94 4.16 -0.09
C MET A 39 10.55 3.15 -1.16
N ARG A 40 9.27 2.87 -1.27
CA ARG A 40 8.71 1.93 -2.25
C ARG A 40 7.30 2.29 -2.66
N TYR A 41 6.91 1.80 -3.83
CA TYR A 41 5.52 1.78 -4.24
C TYR A 41 4.84 0.51 -3.74
N VAL A 42 3.60 0.62 -3.30
CA VAL A 42 2.75 -0.53 -2.96
C VAL A 42 1.43 -0.39 -3.71
N ALA A 43 1.13 -1.34 -4.56
CA ALA A 43 0.00 -1.29 -5.47
C ALA A 43 -0.78 -2.60 -5.52
N ASN A 44 -2.02 -2.53 -6.04
CA ASN A 44 -2.79 -3.72 -6.38
C ASN A 44 -2.21 -4.40 -7.64
N ALA A 45 -2.41 -5.71 -7.76
CA ALA A 45 -1.94 -6.49 -8.92
C ALA A 45 -2.46 -5.95 -10.26
N THR A 46 -3.70 -5.45 -10.29
CA THR A 46 -4.31 -4.84 -11.48
C THR A 46 -3.56 -3.59 -11.93
N ILE A 47 -3.21 -2.71 -10.98
CA ILE A 47 -2.44 -1.48 -11.27
C ILE A 47 -1.04 -1.84 -11.77
N ARG A 48 -0.36 -2.81 -11.14
CA ARG A 48 0.94 -3.26 -11.63
C ARG A 48 0.85 -3.74 -13.08
N GLY A 49 -0.18 -4.53 -13.41
CA GLY A 49 -0.41 -5.01 -14.78
C GLY A 49 -0.63 -3.86 -15.76
N LEU A 50 -1.45 -2.90 -15.37
CA LEU A 50 -1.74 -1.71 -16.19
C LEU A 50 -0.46 -0.87 -16.43
N LEU A 51 0.32 -0.60 -15.41
CA LEU A 51 1.54 0.21 -15.52
C LEU A 51 2.69 -0.50 -16.26
N LYS A 52 2.74 -1.83 -16.25
CA LYS A 52 3.66 -2.61 -17.09
C LYS A 52 3.34 -2.50 -18.58
N GLY A 53 2.08 -2.31 -18.93
CA GLY A 53 1.65 -2.11 -20.32
C GLY A 53 1.63 -0.64 -20.76
N ARG A 54 1.80 0.31 -19.85
CA ARG A 54 1.72 1.74 -20.14
C ARG A 54 3.09 2.32 -20.47
N PRO A 55 3.26 2.96 -21.64
CA PRO A 55 4.53 3.56 -22.02
C PRO A 55 4.84 4.80 -21.15
N LYS A 56 6.07 4.88 -20.71
CA LYS A 56 6.66 6.05 -20.05
C LYS A 56 7.02 7.12 -21.07
N ILE A 57 7.68 6.71 -22.15
CA ILE A 57 8.18 7.57 -23.23
C ILE A 57 8.05 6.82 -24.56
N GLY A 58 7.61 7.55 -25.59
CA GLY A 58 7.63 7.07 -26.97
C GLY A 58 6.47 6.11 -27.29
N THR A 59 6.11 6.12 -28.57
CA THR A 59 5.08 5.22 -29.13
C THR A 59 5.67 4.23 -30.11
N THR A 60 6.81 4.57 -30.75
CA THR A 60 7.48 3.71 -31.74
C THR A 60 8.42 2.71 -31.09
N TYR A 61 9.14 3.14 -30.02
CA TYR A 61 9.98 2.29 -29.17
C TYR A 61 9.63 2.59 -27.71
N PRO A 62 8.54 2.01 -27.21
CA PRO A 62 8.03 2.37 -25.88
C PRO A 62 8.97 1.86 -24.77
N VAL A 63 9.33 2.76 -23.86
CA VAL A 63 9.86 2.41 -22.56
C VAL A 63 8.66 2.36 -21.61
N PHE A 64 8.46 1.26 -20.92
CA PHE A 64 7.30 1.09 -20.05
C PHE A 64 7.53 1.73 -18.68
N MET A 65 6.43 2.01 -17.97
CA MET A 65 6.50 2.67 -16.66
C MET A 65 7.13 1.77 -15.60
N ILE A 66 6.86 0.46 -15.64
CA ILE A 66 7.47 -0.52 -14.74
C ILE A 66 8.38 -1.44 -15.55
N GLU A 67 9.66 -1.38 -15.26
CA GLU A 67 10.69 -2.29 -15.73
C GLU A 67 11.41 -2.89 -14.52
N ASP A 68 11.83 -4.14 -14.60
CA ASP A 68 12.54 -4.85 -13.52
C ASP A 68 11.88 -4.73 -12.13
N ASN A 69 10.55 -4.67 -12.10
CA ASN A 69 9.75 -4.46 -10.90
C ASN A 69 10.02 -3.13 -10.17
N GLN A 70 10.50 -2.13 -10.92
CA GLN A 70 10.74 -0.77 -10.42
C GLN A 70 9.86 0.24 -11.16
N LEU A 71 9.41 1.24 -10.44
CA LEU A 71 8.77 2.45 -10.94
C LEU A 71 9.56 3.64 -10.43
N ASN A 72 10.03 4.50 -11.34
CA ASN A 72 10.82 5.68 -10.99
C ASN A 72 12.06 5.37 -10.11
N GLY A 73 12.70 4.21 -10.33
CA GLY A 73 13.88 3.80 -9.56
C GLY A 73 13.58 3.17 -8.19
N TYR A 74 12.31 3.11 -7.78
CA TYR A 74 11.88 2.50 -6.51
C TYR A 74 11.19 1.16 -6.75
N PRO A 75 11.35 0.18 -5.85
CA PRO A 75 10.69 -1.11 -5.96
C PRO A 75 9.17 -0.98 -5.87
N VAL A 76 8.48 -1.83 -6.63
CA VAL A 76 7.02 -1.93 -6.63
C VAL A 76 6.61 -3.24 -5.96
N GLU A 77 6.05 -3.13 -4.77
CA GLU A 77 5.47 -4.25 -4.03
C GLU A 77 3.99 -4.41 -4.39
N VAL A 78 3.51 -5.65 -4.39
CA VAL A 78 2.13 -5.94 -4.81
C VAL A 78 1.37 -6.62 -3.69
N THR A 79 0.19 -6.07 -3.40
CA THR A 79 -0.75 -6.67 -2.47
C THR A 79 -2.18 -6.41 -2.92
N ASN A 80 -3.03 -7.43 -2.84
CA ASN A 80 -4.46 -7.29 -3.13
C ASN A 80 -5.28 -6.78 -1.93
N GLN A 81 -4.62 -6.43 -0.83
CA GLN A 81 -5.26 -5.81 0.33
C GLN A 81 -5.52 -4.31 0.15
N ILE A 82 -4.90 -3.69 -0.86
CA ILE A 82 -5.16 -2.30 -1.25
C ILE A 82 -6.38 -2.26 -2.16
N ALA A 83 -7.19 -1.20 -2.01
CA ALA A 83 -8.36 -0.99 -2.87
C ALA A 83 -7.96 -0.96 -4.36
N ALA A 84 -8.84 -1.48 -5.20
CA ALA A 84 -8.63 -1.44 -6.64
C ALA A 84 -8.57 0.03 -7.11
N GLY A 85 -7.52 0.39 -7.83
CA GLY A 85 -7.29 1.76 -8.28
C GLY A 85 -6.39 2.60 -7.36
N ASP A 86 -5.97 2.08 -6.20
CA ASP A 86 -5.12 2.82 -5.25
C ASP A 86 -3.68 2.33 -5.29
N MET A 87 -2.74 3.26 -5.16
CA MET A 87 -1.31 3.00 -5.04
C MET A 87 -0.69 3.94 -4.02
N PHE A 88 0.10 3.39 -3.11
CA PHE A 88 0.88 4.14 -2.15
C PHE A 88 2.33 4.29 -2.62
N PHE A 89 2.92 5.41 -2.28
CA PHE A 89 4.37 5.62 -2.31
C PHE A 89 4.81 6.18 -0.97
N GLY A 90 5.91 5.69 -0.43
CA GLY A 90 6.47 6.24 0.80
C GLY A 90 7.38 5.30 1.57
N ASP A 91 7.74 5.75 2.77
CA ASP A 91 8.59 5.02 3.72
C ASP A 91 7.73 4.21 4.71
N PHE A 92 7.59 2.92 4.47
CA PHE A 92 6.81 2.02 5.32
C PHE A 92 7.45 1.73 6.68
N THR A 93 8.67 2.18 6.94
CA THR A 93 9.28 2.10 8.28
C THR A 93 8.63 3.07 9.27
N GLN A 94 7.88 4.06 8.77
CA GLN A 94 7.11 4.99 9.58
C GLN A 94 5.75 4.43 10.03
N VAL A 95 5.39 3.23 9.60
CA VAL A 95 4.19 2.52 10.05
C VAL A 95 4.52 1.76 11.34
N MET A 96 3.81 2.06 12.39
CA MET A 96 3.94 1.40 13.69
C MET A 96 2.74 0.49 13.92
N MET A 97 2.98 -0.74 14.27
CA MET A 97 1.95 -1.67 14.73
C MET A 97 2.07 -1.80 16.24
N GLY A 98 1.03 -1.42 16.95
CA GLY A 98 0.90 -1.59 18.39
C GLY A 98 0.08 -2.84 18.70
N GLU A 99 0.62 -3.71 19.51
CA GLU A 99 -0.08 -4.88 20.04
C GLU A 99 -0.13 -4.73 21.56
N TRP A 100 -1.29 -4.98 22.16
CA TRP A 100 -1.44 -4.95 23.60
C TRP A 100 -2.38 -6.04 24.10
N GLY A 101 -2.16 -6.43 25.34
CA GLY A 101 -2.83 -7.57 25.93
C GLY A 101 -2.16 -8.90 25.57
N VAL A 102 -2.69 -9.94 26.14
CA VAL A 102 -2.27 -11.32 25.88
C VAL A 102 -3.17 -11.88 24.80
N LEU A 103 -2.65 -12.78 23.98
CA LEU A 103 -3.47 -13.57 23.05
C LEU A 103 -4.48 -14.39 23.89
N ASP A 104 -5.77 -14.06 23.76
CA ASP A 104 -6.85 -14.78 24.44
C ASP A 104 -7.38 -15.88 23.52
N ILE A 105 -7.32 -17.12 23.97
CA ILE A 105 -7.77 -18.29 23.23
C ILE A 105 -8.96 -18.91 23.94
N LEU A 106 -10.14 -18.83 23.31
CA LEU A 106 -11.35 -19.48 23.77
C LEU A 106 -11.56 -20.81 23.01
N VAL A 107 -11.63 -21.89 23.75
CA VAL A 107 -11.99 -23.21 23.24
C VAL A 107 -13.45 -23.49 23.56
N ASP A 108 -14.29 -23.61 22.54
CA ASP A 108 -15.71 -23.90 22.66
C ASP A 108 -16.02 -25.32 22.11
N PRO A 109 -16.17 -26.31 22.97
CA PRO A 109 -16.50 -27.66 22.55
C PRO A 109 -18.02 -27.85 22.35
N TYR A 110 -18.89 -26.86 22.71
CA TYR A 110 -20.33 -27.05 22.76
C TYR A 110 -21.04 -26.65 21.47
N THR A 111 -20.62 -25.54 20.83
CA THR A 111 -21.31 -25.01 19.63
C THR A 111 -21.29 -25.97 18.43
N GLY A 112 -20.28 -26.82 18.32
CA GLY A 112 -20.15 -27.82 17.24
C GLY A 112 -20.33 -29.27 17.66
N SER A 113 -20.87 -29.52 18.86
CA SER A 113 -20.92 -30.85 19.46
C SER A 113 -21.73 -31.87 18.64
N SER A 114 -22.77 -31.44 17.97
CA SER A 114 -23.62 -32.32 17.11
C SER A 114 -22.89 -32.80 15.86
N ALA A 115 -21.84 -32.07 15.41
CA ALA A 115 -21.01 -32.41 14.27
C ALA A 115 -19.62 -32.97 14.68
N GLY A 116 -19.36 -33.12 15.99
CA GLY A 116 -18.07 -33.59 16.51
C GLY A 116 -16.94 -32.60 16.30
N THR A 117 -17.23 -31.31 16.13
CA THR A 117 -16.24 -30.25 15.92
C THR A 117 -16.04 -29.40 17.16
N VAL A 118 -14.80 -28.93 17.38
CA VAL A 118 -14.44 -27.99 18.45
C VAL A 118 -14.10 -26.66 17.80
N ARG A 119 -14.72 -25.58 18.27
CA ARG A 119 -14.44 -24.21 17.82
C ARG A 119 -13.35 -23.60 18.69
N ILE A 120 -12.30 -23.09 18.04
CA ILE A 120 -11.24 -22.33 18.69
C ILE A 120 -11.30 -20.89 18.16
N VAL A 121 -11.37 -19.92 19.06
CA VAL A 121 -11.40 -18.50 18.73
C VAL A 121 -10.24 -17.83 19.44
N ALA A 122 -9.42 -17.08 18.68
CA ALA A 122 -8.31 -16.31 19.20
C ALA A 122 -8.60 -14.82 19.04
N PHE A 123 -8.34 -14.03 20.09
CA PHE A 123 -8.49 -12.59 20.11
C PHE A 123 -7.17 -11.94 20.44
N GLN A 124 -6.81 -10.90 19.70
CA GLN A 124 -5.68 -10.03 20.00
C GLN A 124 -6.03 -8.58 19.68
N SER A 125 -5.67 -7.66 20.55
CA SER A 125 -5.86 -6.24 20.33
C SER A 125 -4.65 -5.69 19.56
N VAL A 126 -4.92 -5.14 18.38
CA VAL A 126 -3.90 -4.59 17.48
C VAL A 126 -4.38 -3.26 16.93
N ASP A 127 -3.50 -2.29 16.82
CA ASP A 127 -3.75 -1.04 16.11
C ASP A 127 -2.55 -0.64 15.25
N VAL A 128 -2.80 0.18 14.24
CA VAL A 128 -1.79 0.66 13.30
C VAL A 128 -1.78 2.18 13.30
N ALA A 129 -0.63 2.77 13.54
CA ALA A 129 -0.42 4.21 13.50
C ALA A 129 0.69 4.57 12.50
N VAL A 130 0.58 5.74 11.88
CA VAL A 130 1.63 6.32 11.03
C VAL A 130 2.31 7.43 11.80
N ARG A 131 3.61 7.27 12.05
CA ARG A 131 4.40 8.23 12.82
C ARG A 131 4.63 9.53 12.04
N HIS A 132 4.83 9.43 10.73
CA HIS A 132 5.16 10.56 9.87
C HIS A 132 4.30 10.53 8.60
N PRO A 133 3.07 11.08 8.62
CA PRO A 133 2.13 10.99 7.50
C PRO A 133 2.63 11.58 6.20
N VAL A 134 3.41 12.68 6.25
CA VAL A 134 3.96 13.34 5.05
C VAL A 134 5.01 12.49 4.31
N ALA A 135 5.48 11.39 4.92
CA ALA A 135 6.35 10.40 4.26
C ALA A 135 5.56 9.46 3.32
N PHE A 136 4.28 9.70 3.13
CA PHE A 136 3.43 8.90 2.26
C PHE A 136 2.67 9.77 1.27
N THR A 137 2.48 9.22 0.07
CA THR A 137 1.57 9.76 -0.95
C THR A 137 0.64 8.64 -1.41
N LEU A 138 -0.64 8.95 -1.56
CA LEU A 138 -1.66 8.05 -2.06
C LEU A 138 -2.17 8.54 -3.40
N ALA A 139 -2.06 7.73 -4.45
CA ALA A 139 -2.79 7.93 -5.70
C ALA A 139 -4.06 7.09 -5.67
N THR A 140 -5.20 7.69 -6.03
CA THR A 140 -6.51 7.05 -6.03
C THR A 140 -7.14 7.02 -7.41
N SER A 141 -7.96 6.01 -7.69
CA SER A 141 -8.69 5.88 -8.96
C SER A 141 -7.77 5.83 -10.19
N ILE A 142 -6.68 5.08 -10.11
CA ILE A 142 -5.75 4.87 -11.22
C ILE A 142 -6.45 4.10 -12.35
N THR A 143 -6.48 4.74 -13.52
CA THR A 143 -7.08 4.20 -14.77
C THR A 143 -6.15 4.37 -15.96
#